data_bea3c2b48015b18cc642c0fefa5eb5fb
#
_entry.id   bea3c2b48015b18cc642c0fefa5eb5fb
#
_cell.length_a   1.000
_cell.length_b   1.000
_cell.length_c   1.000
_cell.angle_alpha   90.00
_cell.angle_beta   90.00
_cell.angle_gamma   90.00
#
_symmetry.space_group_name_H-M   'P 1'
#
loop_
_entity.id
_entity.type
_entity.pdbx_description
1 polymer ?
#
loop_
_entity_poly.entity_id
_entity_poly.type
_entity_poly.pdbx_seq_one_letter_code
_entity_poly.pdbx_strand_id
1 'polypeptide(L)'
;MTPIILLDDLQKFIEENTKDILLEVRTRTGTDTEKERAAKVYKMGLPEKDDTTQQIPYILLKVLTGADEQEERQPKSGEVRVRMMIATYSQDGEQGPLALLNIILRIRERLQKQHIIGGRFCLKYPFEYIIYQDTTPPYYLGEIMTRWSIPTIEREVKKLWQ
;
A
#
# COMPACT_ATOMS: atom_id res chain seq x y z
N MET A 1 -15.96 -11.93 -0.38
CA MET A 1 -14.59 -11.49 -0.14
C MET A 1 -14.31 -10.34 -1.05
N THR A 2 -13.97 -9.23 -0.49
CA THR A 2 -13.94 -7.97 -1.21
C THR A 2 -12.52 -7.41 -1.25
N PRO A 3 -12.20 -6.55 -2.22
CA PRO A 3 -10.98 -5.78 -2.23
C PRO A 3 -10.76 -4.94 -0.95
N ILE A 4 -11.82 -4.58 -0.24
CA ILE A 4 -11.73 -3.89 1.05
C ILE A 4 -11.04 -4.75 2.09
N ILE A 5 -11.36 -6.04 2.14
CA ILE A 5 -10.70 -6.97 3.06
C ILE A 5 -9.21 -7.13 2.71
N LEU A 6 -8.89 -7.14 1.42
CA LEU A 6 -7.49 -7.13 0.97
C LEU A 6 -6.77 -5.86 1.47
N LEU A 7 -7.38 -4.70 1.36
CA LEU A 7 -6.80 -3.45 1.86
C LEU A 7 -6.60 -3.48 3.38
N ASP A 8 -7.56 -4.03 4.12
CA ASP A 8 -7.44 -4.17 5.59
C ASP A 8 -6.29 -5.10 5.97
N ASP A 9 -6.17 -6.23 5.30
CA ASP A 9 -5.09 -7.19 5.53
C ASP A 9 -3.72 -6.64 5.12
N LEU A 10 -3.64 -5.92 3.99
CA LEU A 10 -2.42 -5.23 3.55
C LEU A 10 -2.01 -4.12 4.52
N GLN A 11 -2.95 -3.33 5.02
CA GLN A 11 -2.68 -2.28 5.99
C GLN A 11 -1.99 -2.86 7.22
N LYS A 12 -2.56 -3.89 7.82
CA LYS A 12 -1.99 -4.56 8.99
C LYS A 12 -0.61 -5.14 8.71
N PHE A 13 -0.46 -5.80 7.57
CA PHE A 13 0.81 -6.40 7.18
C PHE A 13 1.91 -5.35 6.98
N ILE A 14 1.62 -4.27 6.27
CA ILE A 14 2.59 -3.21 6.00
C ILE A 14 2.94 -2.46 7.30
N GLU A 15 1.97 -2.12 8.13
CA GLU A 15 2.21 -1.50 9.44
C GLU A 15 3.16 -2.36 10.29
N GLU A 16 2.92 -3.65 10.39
CA GLU A 16 3.75 -4.56 11.17
C GLU A 16 5.16 -4.69 10.62
N ASN A 17 5.31 -4.70 9.31
CA ASN A 17 6.61 -4.89 8.65
C ASN A 17 7.43 -3.61 8.44
N THR A 18 6.86 -2.45 8.72
CA THR A 18 7.52 -1.13 8.57
C THR A 18 7.59 -0.33 9.86
N LYS A 19 7.07 -0.83 10.97
CA LYS A 19 7.03 -0.11 12.24
C LYS A 19 8.39 0.25 12.83
N ASP A 20 9.43 -0.50 12.47
CA ASP A 20 10.81 -0.26 12.88
C ASP A 20 11.54 0.79 12.03
N ILE A 21 10.98 1.15 10.88
CA ILE A 21 11.54 2.18 10.02
C ILE A 21 11.00 3.54 10.46
N LEU A 22 11.86 4.31 11.13
CA LEU A 22 11.52 5.65 11.57
C LEU A 22 11.90 6.66 10.49
N LEU A 23 10.93 7.46 10.09
CA LEU A 23 11.06 8.48 9.06
C LEU A 23 10.90 9.87 9.66
N GLU A 24 11.62 10.84 9.12
CA GLU A 24 11.60 12.22 9.59
C GLU A 24 10.21 12.83 9.43
N VAL A 25 9.78 13.56 10.45
CA VAL A 25 8.53 14.32 10.43
C VAL A 25 8.88 15.81 10.37
N ARG A 26 8.17 16.56 9.53
CA ARG A 26 8.31 18.01 9.50
C ARG A 26 7.84 18.60 10.83
N THR A 27 8.76 19.17 11.59
CA THR A 27 8.43 19.85 12.85
C THR A 27 8.04 21.30 12.58
N ARG A 28 6.93 21.73 13.17
CA ARG A 28 6.62 23.16 13.29
C ARG A 28 7.38 23.73 14.47
N THR A 29 7.92 24.90 14.33
CA THR A 29 8.67 25.57 15.40
C THR A 29 7.84 25.70 16.68
N GLY A 30 8.29 25.05 17.73
CA GLY A 30 7.95 25.36 19.14
C GLY A 30 7.04 24.41 19.88
N THR A 31 6.34 23.45 19.22
CA THR A 31 5.36 22.59 19.92
C THR A 31 5.44 21.09 19.59
N ASP A 32 6.11 20.71 18.51
CA ASP A 32 6.19 19.30 18.11
C ASP A 32 7.40 18.62 18.72
N THR A 33 7.16 17.62 19.56
CA THR A 33 8.19 16.80 20.20
C THR A 33 8.60 15.61 19.36
N GLU A 34 7.79 15.21 18.39
CA GLU A 34 8.02 14.05 17.55
C GLU A 34 8.81 14.43 16.30
N LYS A 35 10.07 13.99 16.22
CA LYS A 35 10.95 14.24 15.07
C LYS A 35 10.93 13.13 14.04
N GLU A 36 10.62 11.91 14.46
CA GLU A 36 10.61 10.69 13.66
C GLU A 36 9.45 9.81 14.07
N ARG A 37 8.86 9.14 13.09
CA ARG A 37 7.84 8.11 13.31
C ARG A 37 7.80 7.11 12.17
N ALA A 38 7.17 5.96 12.40
CA ALA A 38 6.80 5.06 11.31
C ALA A 38 5.76 5.70 10.38
N ALA A 39 5.77 5.33 9.12
CA ALA A 39 4.76 5.78 8.17
C ALA A 39 3.37 5.29 8.58
N LYS A 40 2.38 6.17 8.52
CA LYS A 40 0.98 5.79 8.72
C LYS A 40 0.42 5.21 7.43
N VAL A 41 -0.32 4.12 7.53
CA VAL A 41 -0.92 3.45 6.39
C VAL A 41 -2.40 3.80 6.30
N TYR A 42 -2.81 4.35 5.16
CA TYR A 42 -4.18 4.74 4.86
C TYR A 42 -4.74 3.91 3.70
N LYS A 43 -6.07 3.81 3.65
CA LYS A 43 -6.80 3.08 2.61
C LYS A 43 -7.65 4.03 1.79
N MET A 44 -7.52 3.98 0.48
CA MET A 44 -8.26 4.71 -0.56
C MET A 44 -8.10 6.22 -0.55
N GLY A 45 -8.07 6.86 0.59
CA GLY A 45 -7.93 8.31 0.70
C GLY A 45 -7.18 8.71 1.95
N LEU A 46 -6.59 9.89 1.92
CA LEU A 46 -6.01 10.51 3.10
C LEU A 46 -7.11 11.20 3.91
N PRO A 47 -7.01 11.20 5.26
CA PRO A 47 -7.93 11.98 6.08
C PRO A 47 -7.80 13.47 5.76
N GLU A 48 -8.84 14.25 6.05
CA GLU A 48 -8.76 15.69 5.92
C GLU A 48 -7.61 16.24 6.76
N LYS A 49 -6.86 17.15 6.15
CA LYS A 49 -5.73 17.77 6.83
C LYS A 49 -6.24 18.79 7.85
N ASP A 50 -6.08 18.46 9.12
CA ASP A 50 -6.17 19.43 10.20
C ASP A 50 -4.86 20.23 10.25
N ASP A 51 -4.91 21.49 10.61
CA ASP A 51 -3.72 22.37 10.74
C ASP A 51 -2.65 21.84 11.70
N THR A 52 -3.02 20.91 12.58
CA THR A 52 -2.14 20.28 13.56
C THR A 52 -1.59 18.94 13.12
N THR A 53 -2.14 18.33 12.04
CA THR A 53 -1.79 16.96 11.63
C THR A 53 -0.75 16.97 10.53
N GLN A 54 0.41 16.37 10.81
CA GLN A 54 1.41 16.06 9.79
C GLN A 54 1.07 14.70 9.16
N GLN A 55 0.63 14.71 7.90
CA GLN A 55 0.28 13.47 7.19
C GLN A 55 1.51 12.70 6.71
N ILE A 56 2.56 13.39 6.32
CA ILE A 56 3.81 12.78 5.85
C ILE A 56 4.72 12.48 7.07
N PRO A 57 5.32 11.29 7.17
CA PRO A 57 5.34 10.19 6.20
C PRO A 57 4.08 9.31 6.21
N TYR A 58 3.63 8.89 5.04
CA TYR A 58 2.48 7.99 4.91
C TYR A 58 2.67 6.97 3.77
N ILE A 59 1.89 5.90 3.86
CA ILE A 59 1.67 4.93 2.79
C ILE A 59 0.17 4.89 2.51
N LEU A 60 -0.22 5.19 1.27
CA LEU A 60 -1.62 5.18 0.86
C LEU A 60 -1.88 4.00 -0.07
N LEU A 61 -2.72 3.08 0.36
CA LEU A 61 -3.16 1.92 -0.41
C LEU A 61 -4.42 2.27 -1.20
N LYS A 62 -4.35 2.11 -2.51
CA LYS A 62 -5.49 2.34 -3.41
C LYS A 62 -5.75 1.14 -4.30
N VAL A 63 -6.98 0.67 -4.33
CA VAL A 63 -7.46 -0.20 -5.40
C VAL A 63 -7.70 0.67 -6.63
N LEU A 64 -7.00 0.37 -7.72
CA LEU A 64 -7.16 1.10 -8.99
C LEU A 64 -8.13 0.42 -9.92
N THR A 65 -7.96 -0.88 -10.11
CA THR A 65 -8.76 -1.68 -11.02
C THR A 65 -9.01 -3.06 -10.44
N GLY A 66 -10.11 -3.65 -10.85
CA GLY A 66 -10.43 -5.04 -10.57
C GLY A 66 -11.07 -5.66 -11.80
N ALA A 67 -10.87 -6.94 -12.00
CA ALA A 67 -11.50 -7.70 -13.06
C ALA A 67 -11.78 -9.12 -12.59
N ASP A 68 -12.95 -9.60 -12.96
CA ASP A 68 -13.32 -11.01 -12.85
C ASP A 68 -13.46 -11.57 -14.26
N GLU A 69 -12.74 -12.65 -14.55
CA GLU A 69 -12.70 -13.26 -15.87
C GLU A 69 -13.06 -14.72 -15.80
N GLN A 70 -13.70 -15.19 -16.87
CA GLN A 70 -13.98 -16.59 -17.04
C GLN A 70 -13.86 -16.95 -18.53
N GLU A 71 -12.83 -17.71 -18.85
CA GLU A 71 -12.68 -18.31 -20.18
C GLU A 71 -13.52 -19.58 -20.28
N GLU A 72 -13.89 -19.94 -21.51
CA GLU A 72 -14.63 -21.16 -21.77
C GLU A 72 -13.88 -22.38 -21.24
N ARG A 73 -14.55 -23.19 -20.42
CA ARG A 73 -14.00 -24.40 -19.76
C ARG A 73 -12.88 -24.14 -18.74
N GLN A 74 -12.64 -22.90 -18.38
CA GLN A 74 -11.67 -22.54 -17.33
C GLN A 74 -12.40 -22.11 -16.05
N PRO A 75 -11.78 -22.30 -14.89
CA PRO A 75 -12.31 -21.75 -13.66
C PRO A 75 -12.30 -20.21 -13.71
N LYS A 76 -13.28 -19.61 -13.06
CA LYS A 76 -13.35 -18.16 -12.90
C LYS A 76 -12.15 -17.64 -12.12
N SER A 77 -11.60 -16.52 -12.54
CA SER A 77 -10.49 -15.86 -11.87
C SER A 77 -10.80 -14.40 -11.56
N GLY A 78 -10.33 -13.93 -10.43
CA GLY A 78 -10.44 -12.53 -10.03
C GLY A 78 -9.06 -11.92 -9.78
N GLU A 79 -8.89 -10.69 -10.20
CA GLU A 79 -7.66 -9.94 -10.02
C GLU A 79 -7.96 -8.50 -9.62
N VAL A 80 -7.14 -7.96 -8.72
CA VAL A 80 -7.20 -6.57 -8.28
C VAL A 80 -5.80 -5.95 -8.37
N ARG A 81 -5.73 -4.73 -8.85
CA ARG A 81 -4.51 -3.93 -8.81
C ARG A 81 -4.56 -2.95 -7.65
N VAL A 82 -3.54 -3.01 -6.82
CA VAL A 82 -3.37 -2.13 -5.67
C VAL A 82 -2.14 -1.26 -5.88
N ARG A 83 -2.35 0.03 -5.83
CA ARG A 83 -1.30 1.05 -5.85
C ARG A 83 -0.96 1.43 -4.42
N MET A 84 0.31 1.48 -4.10
CA MET A 84 0.82 1.95 -2.82
C MET A 84 1.62 3.22 -3.06
N MET A 85 1.11 4.35 -2.63
CA MET A 85 1.82 5.63 -2.70
C MET A 85 2.56 5.86 -1.39
N ILE A 86 3.85 6.17 -1.46
CA ILE A 86 4.69 6.40 -0.31
C ILE A 86 5.24 7.82 -0.38
N ALA A 87 4.91 8.62 0.62
CA ALA A 87 5.39 9.99 0.73
C ALA A 87 6.25 10.13 1.98
N THR A 88 7.43 10.70 1.80
CA THR A 88 8.39 10.93 2.87
C THR A 88 8.88 12.38 2.86
N TYR A 89 9.42 12.80 3.98
CA TYR A 89 10.03 14.09 4.18
C TYR A 89 11.43 13.93 4.73
N SER A 90 12.38 14.66 4.20
CA SER A 90 13.72 14.74 4.78
C SER A 90 14.38 16.07 4.42
N GLN A 91 15.04 16.68 5.39
CA GLN A 91 15.88 17.87 5.17
C GLN A 91 17.24 17.50 4.57
N ASP A 92 17.64 16.23 4.66
CA ASP A 92 18.87 15.72 4.06
C ASP A 92 18.62 15.26 2.61
N GLY A 93 19.15 15.99 1.65
CA GLY A 93 18.96 15.72 0.21
C GLY A 93 19.63 14.44 -0.28
N GLU A 94 20.58 13.86 0.46
CA GLU A 94 21.22 12.59 0.14
C GLU A 94 20.49 11.41 0.78
N GLN A 95 20.13 11.54 2.05
CA GLN A 95 19.47 10.49 2.81
C GLN A 95 17.98 10.38 2.53
N GLY A 96 17.33 11.46 2.13
CA GLY A 96 15.91 11.47 1.84
C GLY A 96 15.50 10.46 0.75
N PRO A 97 16.11 10.50 -0.43
CA PRO A 97 15.83 9.50 -1.47
C PRO A 97 16.16 8.07 -1.06
N LEU A 98 17.23 7.87 -0.30
CA LEU A 98 17.63 6.56 0.21
C LEU A 98 16.63 6.02 1.24
N ALA A 99 16.11 6.86 2.11
CA ALA A 99 15.08 6.48 3.07
C ALA A 99 13.78 6.03 2.37
N LEU A 100 13.37 6.74 1.33
CA LEU A 100 12.24 6.35 0.49
C LEU A 100 12.49 4.99 -0.19
N LEU A 101 13.66 4.82 -0.80
CA LEU A 101 14.02 3.56 -1.43
C LEU A 101 14.06 2.42 -0.42
N ASN A 102 14.58 2.65 0.76
CA ASN A 102 14.66 1.65 1.82
C ASN A 102 13.29 1.10 2.22
N ILE A 103 12.29 1.98 2.42
CA ILE A 103 10.94 1.52 2.78
C ILE A 103 10.27 0.77 1.63
N ILE A 104 10.46 1.22 0.40
CA ILE A 104 9.96 0.52 -0.80
C ILE A 104 10.55 -0.90 -0.88
N LEU A 105 11.86 -1.04 -0.72
CA LEU A 105 12.53 -2.33 -0.78
C LEU A 105 12.15 -3.24 0.39
N ARG A 106 11.89 -2.68 1.57
CA ARG A 106 11.37 -3.45 2.72
C ARG A 106 9.99 -4.04 2.40
N ILE A 107 9.08 -3.24 1.89
CA ILE A 107 7.73 -3.69 1.50
C ILE A 107 7.83 -4.75 0.40
N ARG A 108 8.65 -4.50 -0.62
CA ARG A 108 8.91 -5.48 -1.70
C ARG A 108 9.37 -6.83 -1.15
N GLU A 109 10.39 -6.83 -0.31
CA GLU A 109 10.94 -8.06 0.27
C GLU A 109 9.90 -8.82 1.08
N ARG A 110 9.18 -8.13 1.96
CA ARG A 110 8.22 -8.75 2.87
C ARG A 110 7.01 -9.30 2.12
N LEU A 111 6.47 -8.57 1.15
CA LEU A 111 5.34 -9.05 0.36
C LEU A 111 5.71 -10.25 -0.50
N GLN A 112 6.89 -10.25 -1.13
CA GLN A 112 7.31 -11.39 -1.95
C GLN A 112 7.65 -12.63 -1.12
N LYS A 113 8.20 -12.47 0.07
CA LYS A 113 8.43 -13.59 1.00
C LYS A 113 7.12 -14.18 1.54
N GLN A 114 6.17 -13.34 1.91
CA GLN A 114 4.88 -13.78 2.41
C GLN A 114 4.00 -14.36 1.31
N HIS A 115 3.97 -13.72 0.17
CA HIS A 115 3.25 -14.09 -1.05
C HIS A 115 1.73 -14.16 -0.91
N ILE A 116 1.20 -14.71 0.15
CA ILE A 116 -0.25 -14.83 0.43
C ILE A 116 -0.60 -13.97 1.64
N ILE A 117 -1.49 -13.02 1.44
CA ILE A 117 -1.98 -12.12 2.49
C ILE A 117 -3.38 -12.56 2.93
N GLY A 118 -3.61 -12.54 4.25
CA GLY A 118 -4.89 -12.94 4.82
C GLY A 118 -5.29 -14.38 4.53
N GLY A 119 -4.36 -15.23 4.15
CA GLY A 119 -4.56 -16.64 3.82
C GLY A 119 -5.33 -16.90 2.52
N ARG A 120 -5.59 -15.86 1.70
CA ARG A 120 -6.48 -15.96 0.54
C ARG A 120 -6.15 -15.05 -0.64
N PHE A 121 -5.39 -14.00 -0.43
CA PHE A 121 -4.98 -13.07 -1.49
C PHE A 121 -3.55 -13.37 -1.90
N CYS A 122 -3.38 -13.76 -3.16
CA CYS A 122 -2.08 -14.17 -3.66
C CYS A 122 -1.45 -13.07 -4.51
N LEU A 123 -0.22 -12.73 -4.19
CA LEU A 123 0.56 -11.76 -4.97
C LEU A 123 0.85 -12.34 -6.36
N LYS A 124 0.58 -11.54 -7.38
CA LYS A 124 0.94 -11.86 -8.77
C LYS A 124 2.05 -10.93 -9.26
N TYR A 125 2.80 -11.41 -10.22
CA TYR A 125 3.81 -10.61 -10.90
C TYR A 125 3.26 -9.99 -12.20
N PRO A 126 3.78 -8.84 -12.65
CA PRO A 126 4.95 -8.16 -12.14
C PRO A 126 4.68 -7.39 -10.86
N PHE A 127 5.69 -7.32 -9.99
CA PHE A 127 5.78 -6.39 -8.88
C PHE A 127 6.63 -5.21 -9.36
N GLU A 128 6.07 -4.03 -9.39
CA GLU A 128 6.72 -2.85 -9.96
C GLU A 128 6.78 -1.72 -8.93
N TYR A 129 7.84 -0.93 -8.99
CA TYR A 129 7.95 0.29 -8.20
C TYR A 129 8.62 1.39 -9.00
N ILE A 130 8.31 2.63 -8.66
CA ILE A 130 8.91 3.81 -9.25
C ILE A 130 9.15 4.86 -8.17
N ILE A 131 10.25 5.56 -8.31
CA ILE A 131 10.55 6.75 -7.52
C ILE A 131 10.39 7.95 -8.42
N TYR A 132 9.52 8.87 -8.02
CA TYR A 132 9.28 10.09 -8.78
C TYR A 132 10.47 11.03 -8.67
N GLN A 133 10.97 11.46 -9.81
CA GLN A 133 12.12 12.36 -9.88
C GLN A 133 11.72 13.84 -9.86
N ASP A 134 10.47 14.13 -10.17
CA ASP A 134 9.93 15.50 -10.25
C ASP A 134 9.45 16.04 -8.90
N THR A 135 9.74 15.33 -7.81
CA THR A 135 9.40 15.80 -6.46
C THR A 135 10.31 16.90 -6.01
N THR A 136 9.72 17.94 -5.42
CA THR A 136 10.47 19.07 -4.88
C THR A 136 11.01 18.75 -3.48
N PRO A 137 12.32 18.74 -3.25
CA PRO A 137 12.87 18.64 -1.91
C PRO A 137 12.23 19.71 -0.99
N PRO A 138 11.94 19.39 0.26
CA PRO A 138 12.33 18.22 1.07
C PRO A 138 11.35 17.03 1.03
N TYR A 139 10.46 16.98 0.06
CA TYR A 139 9.46 15.91 -0.08
C TYR A 139 9.89 14.90 -1.15
N TYR A 140 9.69 13.62 -0.85
CA TYR A 140 10.03 12.51 -1.74
C TYR A 140 8.84 11.58 -1.86
N LEU A 141 8.54 11.20 -3.10
CA LEU A 141 7.38 10.40 -3.43
C LEU A 141 7.78 9.20 -4.27
N GLY A 142 7.26 8.04 -3.92
CA GLY A 142 7.41 6.82 -4.67
C GLY A 142 6.10 6.04 -4.72
N GLU A 143 6.10 5.01 -5.52
CA GLU A 143 4.91 4.22 -5.79
C GLU A 143 5.29 2.75 -5.99
N ILE A 144 4.49 1.85 -5.42
CA ILE A 144 4.52 0.43 -5.68
C ILE A 144 3.21 0.04 -6.37
N MET A 145 3.31 -0.70 -7.47
CA MET A 145 2.16 -1.28 -8.15
C MET A 145 2.16 -2.79 -7.97
N THR A 146 1.10 -3.31 -7.39
CA THR A 146 0.92 -4.74 -7.12
C THR A 146 -0.34 -5.27 -7.76
N ARG A 147 -0.34 -6.57 -8.03
CA ARG A 147 -1.47 -7.32 -8.56
C ARG A 147 -1.77 -8.49 -7.63
N TRP A 148 -3.06 -8.72 -7.38
CA TRP A 148 -3.51 -9.72 -6.42
C TRP A 148 -4.60 -10.58 -7.03
N SER A 149 -4.47 -11.91 -6.88
CA SER A 149 -5.61 -12.79 -7.11
C SER A 149 -6.54 -12.71 -5.90
N ILE A 150 -7.82 -12.62 -6.16
CA ILE A 150 -8.86 -12.61 -5.13
C ILE A 150 -9.83 -13.76 -5.35
N PRO A 151 -10.46 -14.27 -4.27
CA PRO A 151 -11.51 -15.26 -4.40
C PRO A 151 -12.67 -14.74 -5.25
N THR A 152 -13.19 -15.60 -6.12
CA THR A 152 -14.27 -15.27 -7.04
C THR A 152 -15.63 -15.47 -6.38
N ILE A 153 -16.64 -14.78 -6.92
CA ILE A 153 -18.03 -14.90 -6.51
C ILE A 153 -18.65 -16.07 -7.28
N GLU A 154 -19.16 -17.05 -6.55
CA GLU A 154 -19.88 -18.16 -7.16
C GLU A 154 -21.35 -17.78 -7.42
N ARG A 155 -21.88 -18.31 -8.53
CA ARG A 155 -23.28 -18.10 -8.89
C ARG A 155 -24.18 -18.85 -7.91
N GLU A 156 -25.14 -18.18 -7.30
CA GLU A 156 -26.21 -18.83 -6.57
C GLU A 156 -27.09 -19.66 -7.52
N VAL A 157 -27.09 -20.96 -7.35
CA VAL A 157 -28.03 -21.83 -8.02
C VAL A 157 -29.27 -21.97 -7.12
N LYS A 158 -30.31 -21.20 -7.39
CA LYS A 158 -31.59 -21.45 -6.77
C LYS A 158 -32.06 -22.83 -7.25
N LYS A 159 -32.24 -23.79 -6.31
CA LYS A 159 -32.86 -25.06 -6.62
C LYS A 159 -34.28 -24.80 -7.12
N LEU A 160 -34.48 -24.92 -8.44
CA LEU A 160 -35.77 -24.74 -9.08
C LEU A 160 -36.73 -25.93 -8.88
N TRP A 161 -36.36 -26.88 -7.99
CA TRP A 161 -37.12 -28.08 -7.73
C TRP A 161 -37.48 -28.15 -6.24
N GLN A 162 -38.62 -27.57 -5.94
CA GLN A 162 -39.44 -27.95 -4.77
C GLN A 162 -40.82 -28.21 -5.27
#